data_79e5fb2c10eaebc3408d4afa145f517a
#
_entry.id   79e5fb2c10eaebc3408d4afa145f517a
#
_cell.length_a   1.000
_cell.length_b   1.000
_cell.length_c   1.000
_cell.angle_alpha   90.00
_cell.angle_beta   90.00
_cell.angle_gamma   90.00
#
_symmetry.space_group_name_H-M   'P 1'
#
loop_
_entity.id
_entity.type
_entity.pdbx_description
1 polymer ?
#
loop_
_entity_poly.entity_id
_entity_poly.type
_entity_poly.pdbx_seq_one_letter_code
_entity_poly.pdbx_strand_id
1 'polypeptide(L)'
;MPARLCDDDCVAGRVLIVDDHAEFRVLARALLEAEGFEVVGEAADGAETLVAVERVSPDLVLLDVQLPDVSGFEVARVLCDREGGPAVVMISSRDAADFGHRLERSGARGFIPKSRLSGAALAAFAS
;
A
#
# COMPACT_ATOMS: atom_id res chain seq x y z
N MET A 1 3.25 -10.29 25.93
CA MET A 1 2.88 -10.16 25.27
C MET A 1 3.10 -9.97 24.61
N PRO A 2 3.08 -10.04 24.95
CA PRO A 2 2.80 -9.74 24.23
C PRO A 2 2.81 -9.38 23.51
N ALA A 3 2.70 -9.35 23.93
CA ALA A 3 2.33 -9.06 23.14
C ALA A 3 2.33 -8.76 22.47
N ARG A 4 2.22 -8.73 22.71
CA ARG A 4 1.82 -8.53 22.06
C ARG A 4 1.52 -8.74 21.54
N LEU A 5 1.21 -8.86 22.00
CA LEU A 5 0.66 -9.01 21.44
C LEU A 5 0.44 -8.79 20.77
N CYS A 6 0.23 -8.73 20.98
CA CYS A 6 -0.27 -8.50 20.28
C CYS A 6 -0.30 -8.32 19.69
N ASP A 7 -0.32 -8.29 20.06
CA ASP A 7 -0.63 -8.07 19.42
C ASP A 7 -0.65 -8.34 18.71
N ASP A 8 -0.76 -8.56 19.10
CA ASP A 8 -1.14 -8.75 18.43
C ASP A 8 -1.55 -8.97 17.87
N ASP A 9 -1.55 -9.09 18.23
CA ASP A 9 -2.29 -9.13 17.86
C ASP A 9 -2.99 -8.87 17.03
N CYS A 10 -3.03 -8.96 17.01
CA CYS A 10 -4.24 -8.71 16.24
C CYS A 10 -4.15 -7.61 15.27
N VAL A 11 -3.12 -6.94 15.19
CA VAL A 11 -2.85 -5.93 14.20
C VAL A 11 -2.59 -6.62 12.87
N ALA A 12 -3.35 -6.24 11.85
CA ALA A 12 -3.23 -6.85 10.53
C ALA A 12 -1.97 -6.40 9.79
N GLY A 13 -1.35 -5.32 10.23
CA GLY A 13 -0.09 -4.86 9.67
C GLY A 13 0.02 -3.35 9.66
N ARG A 14 1.23 -2.86 9.40
CA ARG A 14 1.52 -1.43 9.34
C ARG A 14 1.53 -0.99 7.88
N VAL A 15 0.69 -0.03 7.53
CA VAL A 15 0.43 0.35 6.14
C VAL A 15 0.82 1.79 5.88
N LEU A 16 1.50 2.01 4.76
CA LEU A 16 1.72 3.34 4.20
C LEU A 16 0.76 3.51 3.05
N ILE A 17 -0.02 4.60 3.04
CA ILE A 17 -0.98 4.88 1.97
C ILE A 17 -0.37 5.91 1.04
N VAL A 18 -0.30 5.59 -0.26
CA VAL A 18 0.28 6.46 -1.27
C VAL A 18 -0.75 6.79 -2.35
N ASP A 19 -1.18 8.04 -2.41
CA ASP A 19 -2.15 8.53 -3.38
C ASP A 19 -2.08 10.04 -3.37
N ASP A 20 -2.15 10.68 -4.53
CA ASP A 20 -2.09 12.13 -4.61
C ASP A 20 -3.43 12.82 -4.28
N HIS A 21 -4.50 12.04 -4.10
CA HIS A 21 -5.81 12.57 -3.73
C HIS A 21 -6.01 12.46 -2.22
N ALA A 22 -5.98 13.60 -1.53
CA ALA A 22 -6.11 13.62 -0.07
C ALA A 22 -7.42 12.99 0.39
N GLU A 23 -8.51 13.21 -0.36
CA GLU A 23 -9.80 12.64 0.00
C GLU A 23 -9.78 11.12 0.01
N PHE A 24 -9.10 10.53 -0.98
CA PHE A 24 -8.97 9.07 -1.01
C PHE A 24 -8.14 8.57 0.16
N ARG A 25 -7.06 9.29 0.52
CA ARG A 25 -6.23 8.87 1.66
C ARG A 25 -7.03 8.86 2.96
N VAL A 26 -7.91 9.85 3.15
CA VAL A 26 -8.78 9.89 4.34
C VAL A 26 -9.71 8.68 4.36
N LEU A 27 -10.34 8.38 3.23
CA LEU A 27 -11.24 7.24 3.12
C LEU A 27 -10.50 5.92 3.36
N ALA A 28 -9.35 5.76 2.71
CA ALA A 28 -8.57 4.53 2.84
C ALA A 28 -8.12 4.30 4.28
N ARG A 29 -7.65 5.36 4.94
CA ARG A 29 -7.25 5.25 6.35
C ARG A 29 -8.41 4.75 7.21
N ALA A 30 -9.59 5.33 7.04
CA ALA A 30 -10.75 4.92 7.83
C ALA A 30 -11.11 3.45 7.58
N LEU A 31 -11.09 3.03 6.31
CA LEU A 31 -11.43 1.65 5.97
C LEU A 31 -10.41 0.66 6.56
N LEU A 32 -9.14 0.99 6.47
CA LEU A 32 -8.08 0.08 6.94
C LEU A 32 -8.02 0.03 8.45
N GLU A 33 -8.15 1.16 9.12
CA GLU A 33 -8.13 1.19 10.58
C GLU A 33 -9.32 0.45 11.18
N ALA A 34 -10.47 0.51 10.50
CA ALA A 34 -11.65 -0.23 10.95
C ALA A 34 -11.43 -1.74 10.93
N GLU A 35 -10.51 -2.23 10.08
CA GLU A 35 -10.21 -3.65 9.96
C GLU A 35 -8.96 -4.07 10.75
N GLY A 36 -8.41 -3.18 11.54
CA GLY A 36 -7.28 -3.51 12.40
C GLY A 36 -5.91 -3.21 11.86
N PHE A 37 -5.81 -2.59 10.68
CA PHE A 37 -4.52 -2.14 10.18
C PHE A 37 -4.08 -0.88 10.91
N GLU A 38 -2.78 -0.72 11.07
CA GLU A 38 -2.22 0.52 11.60
C GLU A 38 -1.69 1.34 10.42
N VAL A 39 -2.26 2.50 10.16
CA VAL A 39 -1.78 3.38 9.10
C VAL A 39 -0.67 4.24 9.68
N VAL A 40 0.57 3.98 9.26
CA VAL A 40 1.74 4.62 9.85
C VAL A 40 2.20 5.86 9.11
N GLY A 41 1.62 6.12 7.96
CA GLY A 41 1.94 7.33 7.21
C GLY A 41 1.19 7.42 5.90
N GLU A 42 1.35 8.57 5.24
CA GLU A 42 0.76 8.84 3.93
C GLU A 42 1.78 9.54 3.07
N ALA A 43 1.68 9.36 1.77
CA ALA A 43 2.52 10.06 0.81
C ALA A 43 1.68 10.44 -0.39
N ALA A 44 2.01 11.56 -1.03
CA ALA A 44 1.25 12.08 -2.15
C ALA A 44 1.93 11.87 -3.50
N ASP A 45 3.19 11.46 -3.51
CA ASP A 45 3.94 11.24 -4.74
C ASP A 45 5.04 10.22 -4.52
N GLY A 46 5.79 9.90 -5.58
CA GLY A 46 6.84 8.89 -5.52
C GLY A 46 7.99 9.26 -4.62
N ALA A 47 8.42 10.52 -4.67
CA ALA A 47 9.53 10.99 -3.85
C ALA A 47 9.19 10.90 -2.37
N GLU A 48 7.99 11.34 -2.00
CA GLU A 48 7.53 11.23 -0.61
C GLU A 48 7.43 9.78 -0.16
N THR A 49 7.04 8.89 -1.08
CA THR A 49 6.92 7.47 -0.77
C THR A 49 8.25 6.88 -0.34
N LEU A 50 9.31 7.17 -1.10
CA LEU A 50 10.62 6.61 -0.79
C LEU A 50 11.14 7.12 0.55
N VAL A 51 10.92 8.39 0.84
CA VAL A 51 11.29 8.98 2.14
C VAL A 51 10.48 8.34 3.26
N ALA A 52 9.17 8.20 3.06
CA ALA A 52 8.29 7.65 4.09
C ALA A 52 8.62 6.20 4.41
N VAL A 53 8.93 5.40 3.39
CA VAL A 53 9.29 3.99 3.60
C VAL A 53 10.52 3.88 4.50
N GLU A 54 11.51 4.75 4.30
CA GLU A 54 12.71 4.77 5.13
C GLU A 54 12.39 5.17 6.56
N ARG A 55 11.47 6.12 6.74
CA ARG A 55 11.16 6.65 8.07
C ARG A 55 10.30 5.73 8.90
N VAL A 56 9.29 5.11 8.31
CA VAL A 56 8.29 4.36 9.07
C VAL A 56 8.39 2.86 8.92
N SER A 57 9.19 2.38 7.98
CA SER A 57 9.38 0.94 7.73
C SER A 57 8.06 0.17 7.75
N PRO A 58 7.16 0.46 6.80
CA PRO A 58 5.86 -0.21 6.79
C PRO A 58 5.99 -1.67 6.38
N ASP A 59 5.01 -2.47 6.76
CA ASP A 59 4.93 -3.87 6.31
C ASP A 59 4.34 -3.93 4.90
N LEU A 60 3.47 -2.97 4.59
CA LEU A 60 2.71 -2.97 3.36
C LEU A 60 2.57 -1.54 2.85
N VAL A 61 2.70 -1.37 1.53
CA VAL A 61 2.46 -0.07 0.88
C VAL A 61 1.25 -0.22 -0.03
N LEU A 62 0.23 0.59 0.20
CA LEU A 62 -0.93 0.68 -0.68
C LEU A 62 -0.62 1.81 -1.65
N LEU A 63 -0.36 1.49 -2.90
CA LEU A 63 0.31 2.38 -3.84
C LEU A 63 -0.52 2.63 -5.09
N ASP A 64 -0.87 3.90 -5.33
CA ASP A 64 -1.58 4.30 -6.54
C ASP A 64 -0.68 4.10 -7.76
N VAL A 65 -1.24 3.57 -8.82
CA VAL A 65 -0.55 3.40 -10.09
C VAL A 65 -0.14 4.75 -10.69
N GLN A 66 -0.98 5.78 -10.54
CA GLN A 66 -0.71 7.09 -11.13
C GLN A 66 -0.35 8.11 -10.05
N LEU A 67 0.91 8.53 -10.06
CA LEU A 67 1.40 9.57 -9.17
C LEU A 67 1.83 10.77 -10.02
N PRO A 68 1.87 11.97 -9.44
CA PRO A 68 2.14 13.17 -10.24
C PRO A 68 3.58 13.26 -10.76
N ASP A 69 4.54 12.63 -10.07
CA ASP A 69 5.95 12.73 -10.46
C ASP A 69 6.46 11.50 -11.22
N VAL A 70 6.00 10.30 -10.87
CA VAL A 70 6.43 9.06 -11.52
C VAL A 70 5.28 8.09 -11.58
N SER A 71 5.44 7.02 -12.36
CA SER A 71 4.49 5.93 -12.36
C SER A 71 4.61 5.14 -11.05
N GLY A 72 3.47 4.74 -10.48
CA GLY A 72 3.48 3.86 -9.32
C GLY A 72 4.19 2.54 -9.57
N PHE A 73 4.17 2.06 -10.81
CA PHE A 73 4.89 0.83 -11.16
C PHE A 73 6.39 0.97 -10.94
N GLU A 74 6.95 2.14 -11.22
CA GLU A 74 8.38 2.37 -10.99
C GLU A 74 8.69 2.37 -9.50
N VAL A 75 7.85 3.00 -8.70
CA VAL A 75 8.02 2.99 -7.24
C VAL A 75 7.92 1.56 -6.72
N ALA A 76 6.94 0.80 -7.20
CA ALA A 76 6.77 -0.59 -6.79
C ALA A 76 8.01 -1.42 -7.07
N ARG A 77 8.62 -1.25 -8.25
CA ARG A 77 9.82 -1.99 -8.60
C ARG A 77 10.98 -1.66 -7.66
N VAL A 78 11.15 -0.39 -7.36
CA VAL A 78 12.21 0.03 -6.43
C VAL A 78 12.00 -0.61 -5.06
N LEU A 79 10.77 -0.57 -4.56
CA LEU A 79 10.47 -1.13 -3.23
C LEU A 79 10.58 -2.65 -3.21
N CYS A 80 10.10 -3.31 -4.25
CA CYS A 80 10.10 -4.77 -4.31
C CYS A 80 11.49 -5.34 -4.54
N ASP A 81 12.41 -4.56 -5.12
CA ASP A 81 13.79 -4.99 -5.32
C ASP A 81 14.62 -4.91 -4.04
N ARG A 82 14.12 -4.25 -3.00
CA ARG A 82 14.84 -4.13 -1.75
C ARG A 82 14.69 -5.40 -0.94
N GLU A 83 15.80 -5.90 -0.47
CA GLU A 83 15.79 -7.06 0.43
C GLU A 83 15.15 -6.63 1.75
N GLY A 84 14.15 -7.38 2.19
CA GLY A 84 13.44 -7.03 3.42
C GLY A 84 12.50 -5.84 3.27
N GLY A 85 12.24 -5.41 2.05
CA GLY A 85 11.35 -4.28 1.79
C GLY A 85 9.89 -4.64 2.00
N PRO A 86 9.00 -3.63 1.96
CA PRO A 86 7.58 -3.86 2.20
C PRO A 86 6.92 -4.62 1.06
N ALA A 87 5.82 -5.28 1.36
CA ALA A 87 4.94 -5.79 0.33
C ALA A 87 4.21 -4.60 -0.31
N VAL A 88 3.91 -4.69 -1.60
CA VAL A 88 3.23 -3.62 -2.31
C VAL A 88 1.93 -4.15 -2.90
N VAL A 89 0.83 -3.42 -2.66
CA VAL A 89 -0.45 -3.67 -3.31
C VAL A 89 -0.80 -2.42 -4.10
N MET A 90 -1.02 -2.59 -5.40
CA MET A 90 -1.35 -1.46 -6.28
C MET A 90 -2.83 -1.14 -6.20
N ILE A 91 -3.16 0.13 -6.31
CA ILE A 91 -4.54 0.59 -6.41
C ILE A 91 -4.68 1.52 -7.61
N SER A 92 -5.88 1.58 -8.18
CA SER A 92 -6.16 2.50 -9.27
C SER A 92 -7.67 2.62 -9.45
N SER A 93 -8.11 3.72 -10.04
CA SER A 93 -9.49 3.87 -10.48
C SER A 93 -9.77 3.08 -11.75
N ARG A 94 -8.74 2.51 -12.38
CA ARG A 94 -8.86 1.66 -13.56
C ARG A 94 -8.82 0.18 -13.17
N ASP A 95 -9.22 -0.69 -14.09
CA ASP A 95 -9.14 -2.12 -13.89
C ASP A 95 -7.74 -2.65 -14.14
N ALA A 96 -7.43 -3.80 -13.54
CA ALA A 96 -6.14 -4.45 -13.73
C ALA A 96 -5.84 -4.74 -15.20
N ALA A 97 -6.88 -5.07 -15.98
CA ALA A 97 -6.74 -5.38 -17.39
C ALA A 97 -6.15 -4.21 -18.20
N ASP A 98 -6.36 -2.97 -17.73
CA ASP A 98 -5.86 -1.79 -18.42
C ASP A 98 -4.34 -1.68 -18.38
N PHE A 99 -3.69 -2.41 -17.49
CA PHE A 99 -2.24 -2.30 -17.28
C PHE A 99 -1.43 -3.44 -17.88
N GLY A 100 -2.10 -4.52 -18.28
CA GLY A 100 -1.44 -5.67 -18.91
C GLY A 100 -0.35 -6.24 -18.02
N HIS A 101 0.81 -6.51 -18.60
CA HIS A 101 1.93 -7.14 -17.89
C HIS A 101 2.67 -6.21 -16.94
N ARG A 102 2.33 -4.91 -16.92
CA ARG A 102 3.02 -3.97 -16.05
C ARG A 102 2.82 -4.30 -14.57
N LEU A 103 1.63 -4.79 -14.22
CA LEU A 103 1.38 -5.23 -12.84
C LEU A 103 2.29 -6.36 -12.44
N GLU A 104 2.42 -7.37 -13.30
CA GLU A 104 3.26 -8.54 -13.02
C GLU A 104 4.72 -8.16 -12.88
N ARG A 105 5.19 -7.26 -13.73
CA ARG A 105 6.59 -6.84 -13.73
C ARG A 105 6.95 -5.93 -12.57
N SER A 106 5.96 -5.34 -11.93
CA SER A 106 6.20 -4.40 -10.83
C SER A 106 6.68 -5.09 -9.56
N GLY A 107 6.39 -6.39 -9.41
CA GLY A 107 6.68 -7.12 -8.19
C GLY A 107 5.63 -6.97 -7.12
N ALA A 108 4.55 -6.20 -7.41
CA ALA A 108 3.47 -6.02 -6.45
C ALA A 108 2.78 -7.36 -6.18
N ARG A 109 2.30 -7.54 -4.95
CA ARG A 109 1.58 -8.75 -4.57
C ARG A 109 0.19 -8.81 -5.14
N GLY A 110 -0.42 -7.66 -5.41
CA GLY A 110 -1.77 -7.64 -5.91
C GLY A 110 -2.22 -6.28 -6.34
N PHE A 111 -3.47 -6.22 -6.76
CA PHE A 111 -4.10 -5.03 -7.27
C PHE A 111 -5.53 -4.96 -6.73
N ILE A 112 -5.94 -3.78 -6.27
CA ILE A 112 -7.31 -3.56 -5.81
C ILE A 112 -7.82 -2.31 -6.51
N PRO A 113 -8.92 -2.41 -7.29
CA PRO A 113 -9.56 -1.19 -7.81
C PRO A 113 -10.00 -0.32 -6.64
N LYS A 114 -9.82 0.99 -6.74
CA LYS A 114 -10.16 1.91 -5.64
C LYS A 114 -11.60 1.73 -5.17
N SER A 115 -12.51 1.45 -6.10
CA SER A 115 -13.92 1.26 -5.78
C SER A 115 -14.18 0.01 -4.95
N ARG A 116 -13.22 -0.89 -4.86
CA ARG A 116 -13.35 -2.14 -4.11
C ARG A 116 -12.43 -2.23 -2.92
N LEU A 117 -11.80 -1.13 -2.56
CA LEU A 117 -10.90 -1.12 -1.41
C LEU A 117 -11.67 -1.40 -0.12
N SER A 118 -11.13 -2.34 0.66
CA SER A 118 -11.64 -2.64 2.00
C SER A 118 -10.48 -3.24 2.77
N GLY A 119 -10.60 -3.29 4.09
CA GLY A 119 -9.59 -3.95 4.90
C GLY A 119 -9.48 -5.42 4.56
N ALA A 120 -10.63 -6.07 4.31
CA ALA A 120 -10.64 -7.49 3.95
C ALA A 120 -9.92 -7.75 2.62
N ALA A 121 -10.12 -6.88 1.62
CA ALA A 121 -9.45 -7.02 0.34
C ALA A 121 -7.94 -6.89 0.50
N LEU A 122 -7.49 -5.94 1.32
CA LEU A 122 -6.07 -5.74 1.56
C LEU A 122 -5.49 -6.89 2.37
N ALA A 123 -6.22 -7.39 3.34
CA ALA A 123 -5.75 -8.50 4.18
C ALA A 123 -5.42 -9.74 3.36
N ALA A 124 -6.10 -9.95 2.25
CA ALA A 124 -5.84 -11.09 1.37
C ALA A 124 -4.41 -11.08 0.81
N PHE A 125 -3.77 -9.92 0.75
CA PHE A 125 -2.41 -9.78 0.23
C PHE A 125 -1.37 -9.55 1.33
N ALA A 126 -1.79 -9.40 2.57
CA ALA A 126 -0.88 -9.02 3.66
C ALA A 126 -0.16 -10.20 4.29
N SER A 127 -0.62 -11.41 4.07
CA SER A 127 -0.03 -12.59 4.69
C SER A 127 1.01 -13.28 3.82
#